data_824885960ebdfb6b571d4e8714fa1791
#
_entry.id   824885960ebdfb6b571d4e8714fa1791
#
_cell.length_a   1.000
_cell.length_b   1.000
_cell.length_c   1.000
_cell.angle_alpha   90.00
_cell.angle_beta   90.00
_cell.angle_gamma   90.00
#
_symmetry.space_group_name_H-M   'P 1'
#
loop_
_entity.id
_entity.type
_entity.pdbx_description
1 polymer ?
#
loop_
_entity_poly.entity_id
_entity_poly.type
_entity_poly.pdbx_seq_one_letter_code
_entity_poly.pdbx_strand_id
1 'polypeptide(L)'
;MMAADELGQPAVQKDGQEEIQAEPQPVRNERFKWYILHAYSGFERKVRESIESRIEAFGLKDRVGRVMIPTEPVTEIVNGKKRTVERVFLPGYVLVEMELDNELWHVLKDTPKVTGFLGTGDKPVALSEEEVSSILFRSETAKDEPRLKIKFERGEQVRITDGPFANFNGVVDEINEDRETLKVMVTIFGRSTPVELEFGKVEKIE
;
A
#
# COMPACT_ATOMS: atom_id res chain seq x y z
N MET A 1 -14.11 22.73 73.29
CA MET A 1 -13.59 24.01 72.78
C MET A 1 -12.69 23.74 71.63
N MET A 2 -13.11 24.18 70.46
CA MET A 2 -12.32 24.42 69.22
C MET A 2 -11.60 23.21 68.61
N ALA A 3 -11.75 22.93 67.47
CA ALA A 3 -12.16 23.41 66.16
C ALA A 3 -11.44 22.56 65.15
N ALA A 4 -12.16 22.14 64.24
CA ALA A 4 -11.87 21.53 62.96
C ALA A 4 -10.64 22.09 62.24
N ASP A 5 -9.94 21.26 61.52
CA ASP A 5 -9.44 21.66 60.20
C ASP A 5 -9.52 20.48 59.23
N GLU A 6 -10.45 20.62 58.29
CA GLU A 6 -10.60 19.78 57.09
C GLU A 6 -9.55 20.22 56.10
N LEU A 7 -8.63 19.35 55.74
CA LEU A 7 -7.81 19.51 54.55
C LEU A 7 -8.27 18.54 53.49
N GLY A 8 -8.94 19.11 52.49
CA GLY A 8 -9.41 18.44 51.29
C GLY A 8 -8.30 17.75 50.54
N GLN A 9 -8.55 16.48 50.20
CA GLN A 9 -7.79 15.71 49.24
C GLN A 9 -8.19 16.14 47.82
N PRO A 10 -7.24 16.42 46.93
CA PRO A 10 -7.58 16.62 45.52
C PRO A 10 -7.92 15.27 44.84
N ALA A 11 -9.03 15.28 44.13
CA ALA A 11 -9.49 14.20 43.32
C ALA A 11 -8.45 13.82 42.27
N VAL A 12 -8.02 12.57 42.29
CA VAL A 12 -7.22 11.96 41.26
C VAL A 12 -8.12 11.73 40.04
N GLN A 13 -7.93 12.52 39.00
CA GLN A 13 -8.47 12.28 37.69
C GLN A 13 -7.89 10.96 37.17
N LYS A 14 -8.74 9.96 36.98
CA LYS A 14 -8.43 8.76 36.22
C LYS A 14 -8.35 9.16 34.75
N ASP A 15 -7.14 9.27 34.25
CA ASP A 15 -6.86 9.28 32.82
C ASP A 15 -7.37 7.97 32.25
N GLY A 16 -8.37 8.10 31.37
CA GLY A 16 -8.87 6.98 30.59
C GLY A 16 -7.78 6.49 29.64
N GLN A 17 -7.14 5.39 30.02
CA GLN A 17 -6.40 4.59 29.07
C GLN A 17 -7.45 3.95 28.14
N GLU A 18 -7.60 4.50 26.95
CA GLU A 18 -8.18 3.77 25.84
C GLU A 18 -7.30 2.54 25.59
N GLU A 19 -7.77 1.40 26.05
CA GLU A 19 -7.26 0.10 25.62
C GLU A 19 -7.44 0.03 24.10
N ILE A 20 -6.34 0.22 23.37
CA ILE A 20 -6.25 -0.15 21.97
C ILE A 20 -6.49 -1.64 21.94
N GLN A 21 -7.72 -2.04 21.62
CA GLN A 21 -8.07 -3.42 21.34
C GLN A 21 -7.27 -3.83 20.11
N ALA A 22 -6.14 -4.50 20.36
CA ALA A 22 -5.41 -5.19 19.31
C ALA A 22 -6.39 -6.17 18.67
N GLU A 23 -6.69 -5.96 17.38
CA GLU A 23 -7.46 -6.93 16.60
C GLU A 23 -6.82 -8.30 16.79
N PRO A 24 -7.63 -9.36 17.05
CA PRO A 24 -7.08 -10.69 17.26
C PRO A 24 -6.29 -11.09 16.00
N GLN A 25 -4.98 -11.20 16.14
CA GLN A 25 -4.15 -11.73 15.08
C GLN A 25 -4.67 -13.13 14.77
N PRO A 26 -5.02 -13.45 13.52
CA PRO A 26 -5.53 -14.76 13.17
C PRO A 26 -4.48 -15.79 13.56
N VAL A 27 -4.91 -16.78 14.36
CA VAL A 27 -4.07 -17.90 14.81
C VAL A 27 -3.45 -18.51 13.56
N ARG A 28 -2.11 -18.38 13.41
CA ARG A 28 -1.38 -18.94 12.27
C ARG A 28 -1.56 -20.46 12.30
N ASN A 29 -2.40 -20.95 11.40
CA ASN A 29 -2.55 -22.38 11.23
C ASN A 29 -1.36 -22.85 10.37
N GLU A 30 -0.48 -23.68 10.91
CA GLU A 30 0.73 -24.20 10.22
C GLU A 30 0.41 -24.95 8.92
N ARG A 31 -0.84 -25.31 8.70
CA ARG A 31 -1.32 -25.95 7.46
C ARG A 31 -1.55 -24.96 6.32
N PHE A 32 -1.70 -23.67 6.64
CA PHE A 32 -1.97 -22.64 5.64
C PHE A 32 -0.68 -22.22 4.98
N LYS A 33 -0.70 -22.22 3.65
CA LYS A 33 0.38 -21.71 2.80
C LYS A 33 -0.16 -20.63 1.89
N TRP A 34 0.70 -19.75 1.49
CA TRP A 34 0.36 -18.70 0.54
C TRP A 34 0.52 -19.18 -0.89
N TYR A 35 -0.48 -18.91 -1.71
CA TYR A 35 -0.49 -19.19 -3.14
C TYR A 35 -0.83 -17.92 -3.90
N ILE A 36 -0.34 -17.83 -5.13
CA ILE A 36 -0.66 -16.74 -6.03
C ILE A 36 -1.65 -17.23 -7.08
N LEU A 37 -2.75 -16.49 -7.23
CA LEU A 37 -3.67 -16.59 -8.34
C LEU A 37 -3.37 -15.50 -9.36
N HIS A 38 -3.31 -15.86 -10.60
CA HIS A 38 -3.22 -14.93 -11.71
C HIS A 38 -4.63 -14.58 -12.21
N ALA A 39 -4.89 -13.29 -12.31
CA ALA A 39 -6.16 -12.73 -12.75
C ALA A 39 -5.93 -11.72 -13.88
N TYR A 40 -6.99 -11.33 -14.57
CA TYR A 40 -6.89 -10.21 -15.51
C TYR A 40 -6.60 -8.91 -14.75
N SER A 41 -5.58 -8.16 -15.18
CA SER A 41 -5.20 -6.88 -14.57
C SER A 41 -6.39 -5.90 -14.55
N GLY A 42 -6.56 -5.23 -13.41
CA GLY A 42 -7.67 -4.32 -13.14
C GLY A 42 -8.94 -5.02 -12.61
N PHE A 43 -8.96 -6.34 -12.53
CA PHE A 43 -10.07 -7.11 -11.97
C PHE A 43 -9.76 -7.72 -10.59
N GLU A 44 -8.62 -7.42 -10.01
CA GLU A 44 -8.13 -8.04 -8.77
C GLU A 44 -9.15 -7.90 -7.62
N ARG A 45 -9.76 -6.72 -7.45
CA ARG A 45 -10.79 -6.48 -6.42
C ARG A 45 -12.03 -7.34 -6.64
N LYS A 46 -12.51 -7.41 -7.88
CA LYS A 46 -13.65 -8.28 -8.23
C LYS A 46 -13.34 -9.75 -8.04
N VAL A 47 -12.12 -10.17 -8.37
CA VAL A 47 -11.66 -11.55 -8.16
C VAL A 47 -11.64 -11.85 -6.68
N ARG A 48 -11.09 -10.97 -5.82
CA ARG A 48 -11.11 -11.14 -4.37
C ARG A 48 -12.53 -11.31 -3.83
N GLU A 49 -13.43 -10.40 -4.16
CA GLU A 49 -14.85 -10.46 -3.74
C GLU A 49 -15.52 -11.75 -4.21
N SER A 50 -15.25 -12.18 -5.46
CA SER A 50 -15.80 -13.43 -6.01
C SER A 50 -15.26 -14.65 -5.30
N ILE A 51 -13.97 -14.66 -4.95
CA ILE A 51 -13.33 -15.73 -4.17
C ILE A 51 -13.96 -15.81 -2.77
N GLU A 52 -14.05 -14.70 -2.06
CA GLU A 52 -14.63 -14.61 -0.71
C GLU A 52 -16.09 -15.10 -0.71
N SER A 53 -16.91 -14.67 -1.68
CA SER A 53 -18.29 -15.14 -1.84
C SER A 53 -18.39 -16.64 -2.12
N ARG A 54 -17.50 -17.19 -2.94
CA ARG A 54 -17.49 -18.61 -3.26
C ARG A 54 -17.06 -19.45 -2.06
N ILE A 55 -16.02 -19.03 -1.36
CA ILE A 55 -15.56 -19.67 -0.13
C ILE A 55 -16.71 -19.75 0.89
N GLU A 56 -17.49 -18.69 1.02
CA GLU A 56 -18.65 -18.68 1.89
C GLU A 56 -19.76 -19.60 1.39
N ALA A 57 -20.12 -19.54 0.12
CA ALA A 57 -21.17 -20.35 -0.49
C ALA A 57 -20.90 -21.86 -0.43
N PHE A 58 -19.62 -22.25 -0.54
CA PHE A 58 -19.21 -23.66 -0.46
C PHE A 58 -18.82 -24.12 0.96
N GLY A 59 -18.89 -23.22 1.96
CA GLY A 59 -18.56 -23.56 3.34
C GLY A 59 -17.08 -23.87 3.60
N LEU A 60 -16.18 -23.24 2.83
CA LEU A 60 -14.74 -23.50 2.84
C LEU A 60 -13.94 -22.51 3.72
N LYS A 61 -14.61 -21.73 4.56
CA LYS A 61 -13.97 -20.68 5.41
C LYS A 61 -12.87 -21.25 6.32
N ASP A 62 -13.04 -22.48 6.80
CA ASP A 62 -12.06 -23.10 7.71
C ASP A 62 -10.76 -23.50 7.04
N ARG A 63 -10.72 -23.51 5.70
CA ARG A 63 -9.55 -23.89 4.89
C ARG A 63 -8.88 -22.70 4.21
N VAL A 64 -9.49 -21.52 4.28
CA VAL A 64 -8.96 -20.28 3.69
C VAL A 64 -8.78 -19.24 4.79
N GLY A 65 -7.56 -18.74 4.90
CA GLY A 65 -7.24 -17.66 5.82
C GLY A 65 -7.53 -16.30 5.17
N ARG A 66 -6.51 -15.68 4.61
CA ARG A 66 -6.59 -14.32 4.05
C ARG A 66 -6.57 -14.35 2.53
N VAL A 67 -7.38 -13.48 1.92
CA VAL A 67 -7.31 -13.18 0.49
C VAL A 67 -6.84 -11.74 0.35
N MET A 68 -5.71 -11.52 -0.32
CA MET A 68 -5.04 -10.23 -0.36
C MET A 68 -4.64 -9.84 -1.77
N ILE A 69 -4.80 -8.55 -2.07
CA ILE A 69 -4.26 -7.93 -3.26
C ILE A 69 -3.00 -7.18 -2.84
N PRO A 70 -1.85 -7.41 -3.49
CA PRO A 70 -0.62 -6.71 -3.14
C PRO A 70 -0.73 -5.22 -3.52
N THR A 71 -1.05 -4.38 -2.54
CA THR A 71 -1.19 -2.93 -2.67
C THR A 71 -0.15 -2.21 -1.84
N GLU A 72 0.28 -1.06 -2.32
CA GLU A 72 1.11 -0.11 -1.59
C GLU A 72 0.37 1.24 -1.49
N PRO A 73 0.40 1.92 -0.35
CA PRO A 73 -0.12 3.27 -0.26
C PRO A 73 0.83 4.23 -0.99
N VAL A 74 0.26 5.04 -1.87
CA VAL A 74 0.97 6.10 -2.59
C VAL A 74 0.26 7.42 -2.31
N THR A 75 1.02 8.48 -2.11
CA THR A 75 0.46 9.82 -1.98
C THR A 75 0.36 10.47 -3.35
N GLU A 76 -0.85 10.80 -3.76
CA GLU A 76 -1.13 11.57 -4.97
C GLU A 76 -1.53 13.00 -4.58
N ILE A 77 -1.14 13.97 -5.40
CA ILE A 77 -1.60 15.35 -5.27
C ILE A 77 -2.73 15.54 -6.28
N VAL A 78 -3.95 15.73 -5.77
CA VAL A 78 -5.13 16.00 -6.61
C VAL A 78 -5.69 17.35 -6.18
N ASN A 79 -5.77 18.30 -7.10
CA ASN A 79 -6.25 19.66 -6.84
C ASN A 79 -5.50 20.35 -5.67
N GLY A 80 -4.17 20.21 -5.61
CA GLY A 80 -3.33 20.79 -4.56
C GLY A 80 -3.49 20.15 -3.16
N LYS A 81 -4.24 19.06 -3.03
CA LYS A 81 -4.41 18.33 -1.77
C LYS A 81 -3.73 16.97 -1.85
N LYS A 82 -2.92 16.66 -0.85
CA LYS A 82 -2.32 15.32 -0.69
C LYS A 82 -3.41 14.33 -0.33
N ARG A 83 -3.50 13.23 -1.09
CA ARG A 83 -4.41 12.11 -0.84
C ARG A 83 -3.63 10.82 -0.92
N THR A 84 -3.69 10.00 0.12
CA THR A 84 -3.12 8.64 0.10
C THR A 84 -4.12 7.70 -0.56
N VAL A 85 -3.68 7.00 -1.59
CA VAL A 85 -4.47 5.98 -2.32
C VAL A 85 -3.71 4.66 -2.32
N GLU A 86 -4.43 3.55 -2.25
CA GLU A 86 -3.84 2.23 -2.39
C GLU A 86 -3.67 1.88 -3.86
N ARG A 87 -2.45 1.61 -4.28
CA ARG A 87 -2.11 1.18 -5.63
C ARG A 87 -1.63 -0.26 -5.63
N VAL A 88 -2.14 -1.04 -6.59
CA VAL A 88 -1.67 -2.41 -6.81
C VAL A 88 -0.25 -2.36 -7.38
N PHE A 89 0.74 -2.93 -6.68
CA PHE A 89 2.13 -2.96 -7.15
C PHE A 89 2.46 -4.25 -7.92
N LEU A 90 1.63 -5.29 -7.78
CA LEU A 90 1.68 -6.50 -8.61
C LEU A 90 0.32 -6.67 -9.33
N PRO A 91 0.10 -5.97 -10.47
CA PRO A 91 -1.17 -6.05 -11.19
C PRO A 91 -1.37 -7.45 -11.79
N GLY A 92 -2.60 -7.95 -11.69
CA GLY A 92 -2.97 -9.28 -12.14
C GLY A 92 -2.67 -10.41 -11.16
N TYR A 93 -2.28 -10.11 -9.92
CA TYR A 93 -2.01 -11.11 -8.90
C TYR A 93 -2.90 -10.94 -7.67
N VAL A 94 -3.39 -12.06 -7.15
CA VAL A 94 -4.14 -12.14 -5.90
C VAL A 94 -3.51 -13.23 -5.05
N LEU A 95 -3.16 -12.90 -3.81
CA LEU A 95 -2.59 -13.84 -2.85
C LEU A 95 -3.70 -14.47 -2.01
N VAL A 96 -3.61 -15.78 -1.81
CA VAL A 96 -4.55 -16.53 -0.98
C VAL A 96 -3.78 -17.39 -0.01
N GLU A 97 -4.06 -17.21 1.27
CA GLU A 97 -3.56 -18.04 2.36
C GLU A 97 -4.55 -19.19 2.61
N MET A 98 -4.14 -20.43 2.39
CA MET A 98 -5.08 -21.57 2.45
C MET A 98 -4.41 -22.90 2.66
N GLU A 99 -5.19 -23.88 3.15
CA GLU A 99 -4.88 -25.31 3.07
C GLU A 99 -5.41 -25.82 1.72
N LEU A 100 -4.53 -25.89 0.72
CA LEU A 100 -4.91 -26.23 -0.65
C LEU A 100 -5.24 -27.72 -0.77
N ASP A 101 -6.44 -28.01 -1.25
CA ASP A 101 -6.88 -29.32 -1.70
C ASP A 101 -7.52 -29.28 -3.09
N ASN A 102 -7.94 -30.42 -3.61
CA ASN A 102 -8.54 -30.51 -4.95
C ASN A 102 -9.85 -29.73 -5.07
N GLU A 103 -10.67 -29.71 -4.02
CA GLU A 103 -11.96 -29.01 -4.04
C GLU A 103 -11.73 -27.49 -4.11
N LEU A 104 -10.88 -26.97 -3.22
CA LEU A 104 -10.55 -25.56 -3.16
C LEU A 104 -9.82 -25.11 -4.44
N TRP A 105 -8.95 -25.95 -4.99
CA TRP A 105 -8.29 -25.67 -6.27
C TRP A 105 -9.28 -25.45 -7.40
N HIS A 106 -10.31 -26.31 -7.54
CA HIS A 106 -11.36 -26.16 -8.55
C HIS A 106 -12.19 -24.89 -8.31
N VAL A 107 -12.62 -24.65 -7.08
CA VAL A 107 -13.43 -23.47 -6.73
C VAL A 107 -12.71 -22.18 -7.09
N LEU A 108 -11.40 -22.09 -6.80
CA LEU A 108 -10.62 -20.90 -7.08
C LEU A 108 -10.28 -20.75 -8.56
N LYS A 109 -9.92 -21.85 -9.24
CA LYS A 109 -9.61 -21.84 -10.69
C LYS A 109 -10.82 -21.46 -11.52
N ASP A 110 -12.02 -21.94 -11.14
CA ASP A 110 -13.27 -21.64 -11.84
C ASP A 110 -13.88 -20.28 -11.46
N THR A 111 -13.18 -19.49 -10.67
CA THR A 111 -13.63 -18.13 -10.34
C THR A 111 -13.51 -17.22 -11.56
N PRO A 112 -14.56 -16.44 -11.89
CA PRO A 112 -14.54 -15.54 -13.02
C PRO A 112 -13.35 -14.58 -13.00
N LYS A 113 -12.67 -14.41 -14.12
CA LYS A 113 -11.48 -13.56 -14.30
C LYS A 113 -10.20 -14.09 -13.67
N VAL A 114 -10.20 -15.25 -13.03
CA VAL A 114 -8.99 -15.98 -12.66
C VAL A 114 -8.50 -16.73 -13.89
N THR A 115 -7.20 -16.65 -14.18
CA THR A 115 -6.57 -17.38 -15.29
C THR A 115 -5.90 -18.66 -14.83
N GLY A 116 -5.57 -18.76 -13.55
CA GLY A 116 -5.00 -19.95 -12.92
C GLY A 116 -4.11 -19.62 -11.72
N PHE A 117 -3.50 -20.66 -11.19
CA PHE A 117 -2.48 -20.53 -10.15
C PHE A 117 -1.10 -20.26 -10.76
N LEU A 118 -0.27 -19.54 -10.01
CA LEU A 118 1.15 -19.46 -10.33
C LEU A 118 1.82 -20.79 -9.98
N GLY A 119 2.49 -21.39 -10.95
CA GLY A 119 3.15 -22.68 -10.78
C GLY A 119 3.42 -23.38 -12.12
N THR A 120 3.88 -24.63 -12.03
CA THR A 120 4.19 -25.44 -13.21
C THR A 120 2.99 -26.34 -13.55
N GLY A 121 2.23 -25.97 -14.57
CA GLY A 121 1.06 -26.73 -15.03
C GLY A 121 -0.10 -26.72 -14.01
N ASP A 122 -0.64 -27.89 -13.69
CA ASP A 122 -1.76 -28.04 -12.75
C ASP A 122 -1.31 -28.13 -11.28
N LYS A 123 -0.03 -27.87 -10.99
CA LYS A 123 0.50 -27.91 -9.62
C LYS A 123 0.79 -26.50 -9.14
N PRO A 124 -0.06 -25.91 -8.27
CA PRO A 124 0.23 -24.66 -7.61
C PRO A 124 1.50 -24.76 -6.76
N VAL A 125 2.33 -23.72 -6.83
CA VAL A 125 3.52 -23.61 -5.99
C VAL A 125 3.20 -22.66 -4.85
N ALA A 126 3.42 -23.14 -3.62
CA ALA A 126 3.31 -22.30 -2.44
C ALA A 126 4.49 -21.32 -2.41
N LEU A 127 4.22 -20.07 -2.02
CA LEU A 127 5.25 -19.08 -1.75
C LEU A 127 6.09 -19.48 -0.54
N SER A 128 7.37 -19.18 -0.59
CA SER A 128 8.25 -19.27 0.55
C SER A 128 7.92 -18.19 1.60
N GLU A 129 8.31 -18.41 2.85
CA GLU A 129 8.10 -17.43 3.92
C GLU A 129 8.82 -16.11 3.62
N GLU A 130 9.97 -16.15 2.94
CA GLU A 130 10.73 -14.96 2.54
C GLU A 130 9.97 -14.15 1.49
N GLU A 131 9.41 -14.79 0.46
CA GLU A 131 8.61 -14.14 -0.57
C GLU A 131 7.35 -13.50 0.02
N VAL A 132 6.65 -14.23 0.88
CA VAL A 132 5.46 -13.73 1.59
C VAL A 132 5.83 -12.54 2.46
N SER A 133 6.89 -12.67 3.27
CA SER A 133 7.36 -11.58 4.13
C SER A 133 7.72 -10.33 3.35
N SER A 134 8.38 -10.48 2.21
CA SER A 134 8.74 -9.36 1.33
C SER A 134 7.51 -8.62 0.78
N ILE A 135 6.48 -9.38 0.37
CA ILE A 135 5.24 -8.81 -0.16
C ILE A 135 4.44 -8.11 0.95
N LEU A 136 4.32 -8.77 2.12
CA LEU A 136 3.61 -8.22 3.27
C LEU A 136 4.31 -6.98 3.83
N PHE A 137 5.63 -7.06 4.00
CA PHE A 137 6.44 -5.93 4.46
C PHE A 137 6.29 -4.71 3.56
N ARG A 138 6.32 -4.90 2.24
CA ARG A 138 6.10 -3.81 1.29
C ARG A 138 4.70 -3.22 1.40
N SER A 139 3.70 -4.05 1.65
CA SER A 139 2.30 -3.61 1.84
C SER A 139 2.09 -2.88 3.18
N GLU A 140 2.83 -3.24 4.23
CA GLU A 140 2.71 -2.69 5.58
C GLU A 140 3.59 -1.45 5.79
N THR A 141 4.88 -1.52 5.43
CA THR A 141 5.84 -0.40 5.63
C THR A 141 5.54 0.82 4.77
N ALA A 142 4.92 0.62 3.61
CA ALA A 142 4.48 1.74 2.81
C ALA A 142 3.31 2.52 3.46
N LYS A 143 2.68 2.00 4.53
CA LYS A 143 1.68 2.76 5.31
C LYS A 143 2.31 3.84 6.18
N ASP A 144 3.53 3.58 6.67
CA ASP A 144 4.25 4.52 7.55
C ASP A 144 4.97 5.63 6.77
N GLU A 145 5.42 5.34 5.55
CA GLU A 145 6.01 6.32 4.63
C GLU A 145 5.44 6.16 3.21
N PRO A 146 4.29 6.79 2.92
CA PRO A 146 3.73 6.75 1.57
C PRO A 146 4.69 7.42 0.57
N ARG A 147 5.20 6.65 -0.38
CA ARG A 147 6.05 7.20 -1.45
C ARG A 147 5.27 8.20 -2.28
N LEU A 148 5.84 9.38 -2.43
CA LEU A 148 5.31 10.41 -3.32
C LEU A 148 5.52 9.96 -4.77
N LYS A 149 4.50 9.38 -5.40
CA LYS A 149 4.51 9.16 -6.86
C LYS A 149 3.82 10.33 -7.56
N ILE A 150 4.52 11.43 -7.66
CA ILE A 150 4.17 12.47 -8.61
C ILE A 150 4.74 11.98 -9.94
N LYS A 151 3.88 11.67 -10.91
CA LYS A 151 4.33 11.38 -12.27
C LYS A 151 4.69 12.69 -12.95
N PHE A 152 5.97 12.92 -13.09
CA PHE A 152 6.46 13.98 -13.97
C PHE A 152 6.74 13.39 -15.34
N GLU A 153 6.58 14.22 -16.37
CA GLU A 153 6.96 13.88 -17.73
C GLU A 153 8.10 14.79 -18.19
N ARG A 154 8.97 14.26 -19.04
CA ARG A 154 10.05 15.04 -19.62
C ARG A 154 9.47 16.17 -20.47
N GLY A 155 9.95 17.39 -20.26
CA GLY A 155 9.42 18.59 -20.91
C GLY A 155 8.28 19.27 -20.17
N GLU A 156 7.83 18.73 -19.04
CA GLU A 156 6.76 19.32 -18.25
C GLU A 156 7.24 20.56 -17.48
N GLN A 157 6.38 21.59 -17.40
CA GLN A 157 6.68 22.79 -16.63
C GLN A 157 6.36 22.56 -15.15
N VAL A 158 7.32 22.94 -14.32
CA VAL A 158 7.25 22.76 -12.87
C VAL A 158 7.69 24.00 -12.13
N ARG A 159 7.13 24.20 -10.94
CA ARG A 159 7.55 25.23 -9.99
C ARG A 159 8.29 24.59 -8.84
N ILE A 160 9.41 25.15 -8.45
CA ILE A 160 10.15 24.73 -7.27
C ILE A 160 9.49 25.33 -6.03
N THR A 161 9.15 24.48 -5.06
CA THR A 161 8.42 24.90 -3.84
C THR A 161 9.32 25.09 -2.64
N ASP A 162 10.52 24.48 -2.65
CA ASP A 162 11.45 24.52 -1.51
C ASP A 162 12.91 24.62 -1.96
N GLY A 163 13.76 25.16 -1.09
CA GLY A 163 15.19 25.31 -1.29
C GLY A 163 15.61 26.66 -1.87
N PRO A 164 16.90 26.81 -2.28
CA PRO A 164 17.47 28.07 -2.75
C PRO A 164 16.85 28.59 -4.05
N PHE A 165 16.10 27.74 -4.75
CA PHE A 165 15.41 28.06 -6.01
C PHE A 165 13.89 28.06 -5.86
N ALA A 166 13.37 28.20 -4.63
CA ALA A 166 11.93 28.26 -4.37
C ALA A 166 11.28 29.39 -5.19
N ASN A 167 10.08 29.12 -5.73
CA ASN A 167 9.30 29.98 -6.62
C ASN A 167 9.85 30.20 -8.04
N PHE A 168 10.97 29.56 -8.40
CA PHE A 168 11.40 29.55 -9.80
C PHE A 168 10.63 28.47 -10.58
N ASN A 169 10.37 28.80 -11.85
CA ASN A 169 9.80 27.84 -12.79
C ASN A 169 10.93 27.19 -13.59
N GLY A 170 10.75 25.94 -13.93
CA GLY A 170 11.68 25.18 -14.75
C GLY A 170 10.97 24.14 -15.60
N VAL A 171 11.75 23.46 -16.42
CA VAL A 171 11.27 22.38 -17.29
C VAL A 171 11.98 21.10 -16.90
N VAL A 172 11.24 20.01 -16.75
CA VAL A 172 11.80 18.70 -16.43
C VAL A 172 12.63 18.19 -17.60
N ASP A 173 13.93 17.97 -17.37
CA ASP A 173 14.85 17.43 -18.37
C ASP A 173 15.02 15.92 -18.21
N GLU A 174 15.21 15.45 -16.97
CA GLU A 174 15.46 14.04 -16.67
C GLU A 174 14.73 13.64 -15.38
N ILE A 175 14.25 12.40 -15.31
CA ILE A 175 13.53 11.83 -14.18
C ILE A 175 14.30 10.61 -13.69
N ASN A 176 14.65 10.59 -12.42
CA ASN A 176 15.23 9.43 -11.76
C ASN A 176 14.23 8.87 -10.75
N GLU A 177 13.49 7.86 -11.18
CA GLU A 177 12.45 7.23 -10.34
C GLU A 177 13.04 6.48 -9.16
N ASP A 178 14.24 5.90 -9.29
CA ASP A 178 14.89 5.12 -8.23
C ASP A 178 15.34 5.99 -7.05
N ARG A 179 15.74 7.22 -7.35
CA ARG A 179 16.21 8.20 -6.36
C ARG A 179 15.13 9.22 -5.97
N GLU A 180 13.95 9.14 -6.60
CA GLU A 180 12.87 10.12 -6.45
C GLU A 180 13.33 11.57 -6.69
N THR A 181 14.23 11.77 -7.69
CA THR A 181 14.77 13.08 -8.06
C THR A 181 14.45 13.44 -9.49
N LEU A 182 14.32 14.76 -9.72
CA LEU A 182 14.14 15.39 -11.02
C LEU A 182 15.33 16.28 -11.32
N LYS A 183 15.77 16.25 -12.57
CA LYS A 183 16.66 17.26 -13.11
C LYS A 183 15.80 18.30 -13.84
N VAL A 184 15.73 19.48 -13.27
CA VAL A 184 14.91 20.58 -13.77
C VAL A 184 15.81 21.65 -14.35
N MET A 185 15.52 22.07 -15.58
CA MET A 185 16.19 23.19 -16.21
C MET A 185 15.53 24.48 -15.76
N VAL A 186 16.21 25.22 -14.91
CA VAL A 186 15.73 26.51 -14.37
C VAL A 186 16.43 27.63 -15.06
N THR A 187 15.69 28.65 -15.51
CA THR A 187 16.28 29.84 -16.11
C THR A 187 16.59 30.87 -15.03
N ILE A 188 17.89 31.05 -14.77
CA ILE A 188 18.40 32.00 -13.78
C ILE A 188 19.25 33.06 -14.52
N PHE A 189 18.89 34.33 -14.42
CA PHE A 189 19.56 35.45 -15.10
C PHE A 189 19.79 35.24 -16.60
N GLY A 190 18.79 34.61 -17.27
CA GLY A 190 18.86 34.33 -18.71
C GLY A 190 19.73 33.12 -19.10
N ARG A 191 20.19 32.33 -18.14
CA ARG A 191 20.94 31.09 -18.37
C ARG A 191 20.14 29.91 -17.87
N SER A 192 19.98 28.87 -18.69
CA SER A 192 19.40 27.61 -18.28
C SER A 192 20.41 26.81 -17.46
N THR A 193 20.08 26.54 -16.21
CA THR A 193 20.90 25.81 -15.26
C THR A 193 20.19 24.54 -14.82
N PRO A 194 20.82 23.37 -14.95
CA PRO A 194 20.23 22.13 -14.45
C PRO A 194 20.31 22.08 -12.92
N VAL A 195 19.20 21.82 -12.26
CA VAL A 195 19.08 21.66 -10.81
C VAL A 195 18.46 20.29 -10.51
N GLU A 196 19.11 19.51 -9.68
CA GLU A 196 18.56 18.22 -9.21
C GLU A 196 17.74 18.45 -7.95
N LEU A 197 16.48 18.02 -7.96
CA LEU A 197 15.50 18.26 -6.90
C LEU A 197 14.74 16.98 -6.61
N GLU A 198 14.38 16.78 -5.36
CA GLU A 198 13.48 15.71 -4.94
C GLU A 198 12.05 15.98 -5.44
N PHE A 199 11.28 14.92 -5.74
CA PHE A 199 9.90 15.05 -6.22
C PHE A 199 9.02 15.89 -5.30
N GLY A 200 9.26 15.83 -3.96
CA GLY A 200 8.52 16.59 -2.96
C GLY A 200 8.76 18.11 -2.96
N LYS A 201 9.82 18.57 -3.66
CA LYS A 201 10.20 19.98 -3.73
C LYS A 201 9.76 20.68 -5.00
N VAL A 202 8.93 20.00 -5.80
CA VAL A 202 8.51 20.49 -7.12
C VAL A 202 7.02 20.30 -7.29
N GLU A 203 6.33 21.29 -7.85
CA GLU A 203 4.90 21.28 -8.16
C GLU A 203 4.69 21.49 -9.66
N LYS A 204 3.73 20.76 -10.25
CA LYS A 204 3.33 20.95 -11.65
C LYS A 204 2.65 22.29 -11.82
N ILE A 205 2.95 22.97 -12.91
CA ILE A 205 2.23 24.16 -13.36
C ILE A 205 1.29 23.71 -14.48
N GLU A 206 -0.01 23.86 -14.26
CA GLU A 206 -1.03 23.71 -15.31
C GLU A 206 -1.02 24.90 -16.25
#